data_f1fad6e4694ef19305e837395962fb2d
#
_entry.id   f1fad6e4694ef19305e837395962fb2d
#
_cell.length_a   1.000
_cell.length_b   1.000
_cell.length_c   1.000
_cell.angle_alpha   90.00
_cell.angle_beta   90.00
_cell.angle_gamma   90.00
#
_symmetry.space_group_name_H-M   'P 1'
#
loop_
_entity.id
_entity.type
_entity.pdbx_description
1 polymer ?
#
loop_
_entity_poly.entity_id
_entity_poly.type
_entity_poly.pdbx_seq_one_letter_code
_entity_poly.pdbx_strand_id
1 'polypeptide(L)'
;VLNKPSIVELSQGNWHPWRMHSADNKLELIELTYRARDFLLLDVHENQKNLVASVAQSFSDALFPPEDPNGPPLAWMRGVLRNSEPAGFVMCADQTEQQKDPWLWRLLVDKSHQGFGVGTFALTSVIERYRELGMQRVLTAWHPGEGNAGDFYKKFGFIETGEKIDEEIVAELKL
;
A
#
# COMPACT_ATOMS: atom_id res chain seq x y z
N VAL A 1 2.63 -59.87 -3.34
CA VAL A 1 1.39 -59.76 -4.12
C VAL A 1 0.79 -58.41 -3.74
N LEU A 2 1.00 -57.42 -4.56
CA LEU A 2 0.51 -56.05 -4.38
C LEU A 2 -0.90 -55.97 -5.03
N ASN A 3 -1.93 -55.75 -4.21
CA ASN A 3 -3.27 -55.48 -4.69
C ASN A 3 -3.30 -54.05 -5.32
N LYS A 4 -3.63 -53.98 -6.59
CA LYS A 4 -4.00 -52.74 -7.28
C LYS A 4 -5.45 -52.38 -6.91
N PRO A 5 -5.80 -51.16 -6.52
CA PRO A 5 -7.19 -50.73 -6.40
C PRO A 5 -7.83 -50.55 -7.78
N SER A 6 -9.07 -51.00 -7.91
CA SER A 6 -9.87 -50.98 -9.13
C SER A 6 -10.37 -49.59 -9.49
N ILE A 7 -10.44 -49.31 -10.82
CA ILE A 7 -10.85 -48.07 -11.48
C ILE A 7 -12.38 -47.86 -11.48
N VAL A 8 -13.09 -47.96 -10.36
CA VAL A 8 -14.56 -47.84 -10.37
C VAL A 8 -15.10 -46.82 -9.36
N GLU A 9 -14.30 -45.99 -8.74
CA GLU A 9 -14.85 -44.97 -7.80
C GLU A 9 -14.44 -43.49 -8.16
N LEU A 10 -14.46 -43.11 -9.43
CA LEU A 10 -14.28 -41.73 -9.88
C LEU A 10 -15.45 -41.22 -10.71
N SER A 11 -16.67 -41.42 -10.26
CA SER A 11 -17.83 -40.80 -10.86
C SER A 11 -18.82 -40.36 -9.80
N GLN A 12 -18.70 -39.19 -9.28
CA GLN A 12 -19.71 -38.24 -8.80
C GLN A 12 -19.09 -37.18 -7.87
N GLY A 13 -18.03 -36.51 -8.30
CA GLY A 13 -17.57 -35.23 -7.73
C GLY A 13 -18.13 -34.08 -8.58
N ASN A 14 -19.07 -33.31 -8.04
CA ASN A 14 -19.58 -32.08 -8.66
C ASN A 14 -18.45 -31.18 -9.10
N TRP A 15 -18.13 -31.23 -10.39
CA TRP A 15 -17.18 -30.32 -11.04
C TRP A 15 -17.85 -28.95 -11.21
N HIS A 16 -17.59 -28.02 -10.30
CA HIS A 16 -17.98 -26.61 -10.47
C HIS A 16 -16.77 -25.82 -10.97
N PRO A 17 -16.73 -25.39 -12.24
CA PRO A 17 -15.59 -24.68 -12.86
C PRO A 17 -15.28 -23.34 -12.21
N TRP A 18 -16.15 -22.79 -11.36
CA TRP A 18 -16.00 -21.52 -10.67
C TRP A 18 -15.60 -21.65 -9.19
N ARG A 19 -15.25 -22.84 -8.72
CA ARG A 19 -14.71 -23.08 -7.37
C ARG A 19 -13.17 -23.06 -7.31
N MET A 20 -12.52 -22.59 -8.34
CA MET A 20 -11.09 -22.27 -8.30
C MET A 20 -10.97 -20.81 -7.87
N HIS A 21 -10.22 -20.56 -6.80
CA HIS A 21 -9.67 -19.26 -6.37
C HIS A 21 -10.30 -18.58 -5.15
N SER A 22 -10.37 -19.27 -4.01
CA SER A 22 -10.36 -18.56 -2.73
C SER A 22 -9.08 -18.81 -1.91
N ALA A 23 -8.07 -19.49 -2.46
CA ALA A 23 -6.85 -19.84 -1.75
C ALA A 23 -5.65 -18.88 -2.04
N ASP A 24 -5.72 -18.01 -3.07
CA ASP A 24 -4.52 -17.38 -3.64
C ASP A 24 -4.50 -15.84 -3.57
N ASN A 25 -4.94 -15.23 -2.49
CA ASN A 25 -4.76 -13.79 -2.30
C ASN A 25 -4.26 -13.46 -0.89
N LYS A 26 -3.18 -14.14 -0.50
CA LYS A 26 -2.54 -13.89 0.78
C LYS A 26 -1.75 -12.58 0.69
N LEU A 27 -2.14 -11.60 1.50
CA LEU A 27 -1.45 -10.33 1.65
C LEU A 27 -0.67 -10.30 2.96
N GLU A 28 0.54 -9.78 2.92
CA GLU A 28 1.42 -9.65 4.07
C GLU A 28 2.12 -8.30 4.06
N LEU A 29 2.16 -7.61 5.19
CA LEU A 29 2.97 -6.42 5.39
C LEU A 29 4.32 -6.83 5.99
N ILE A 30 5.41 -6.44 5.34
CA ILE A 30 6.76 -6.82 5.77
C ILE A 30 7.67 -5.63 6.00
N GLU A 31 8.65 -5.79 6.88
CA GLU A 31 9.75 -4.85 7.00
C GLU A 31 10.68 -4.89 5.77
N LEU A 32 11.11 -3.71 5.36
CA LEU A 32 12.08 -3.57 4.27
C LEU A 32 13.50 -3.63 4.83
N THR A 33 14.01 -4.84 4.94
CA THR A 33 15.41 -5.11 5.34
C THR A 33 16.25 -5.48 4.10
N TYR A 34 16.86 -6.66 4.09
CA TYR A 34 17.62 -7.15 2.93
C TYR A 34 16.77 -7.36 1.65
N ARG A 35 15.43 -7.49 1.80
CA ARG A 35 14.48 -7.60 0.67
C ARG A 35 14.10 -6.25 0.05
N ALA A 36 14.56 -5.12 0.57
CA ALA A 36 14.21 -3.79 0.05
C ALA A 36 14.45 -3.67 -1.45
N ARG A 37 15.53 -4.29 -1.97
CA ARG A 37 15.86 -4.31 -3.41
C ARG A 37 14.78 -4.98 -4.28
N ASP A 38 14.03 -5.94 -3.74
CA ASP A 38 13.00 -6.67 -4.49
C ASP A 38 11.84 -5.74 -4.85
N PHE A 39 11.64 -4.68 -4.07
CA PHE A 39 10.60 -3.66 -4.25
C PHE A 39 11.00 -2.54 -5.21
N LEU A 40 12.28 -2.41 -5.57
CA LEU A 40 12.75 -1.39 -6.52
C LEU A 40 12.19 -1.60 -7.94
N LEU A 41 11.73 -2.81 -8.25
CA LEU A 41 11.17 -3.17 -9.55
C LEU A 41 9.65 -2.92 -9.65
N LEU A 42 8.99 -2.53 -8.55
CA LEU A 42 7.58 -2.18 -8.58
C LEU A 42 7.37 -0.99 -9.51
N ASP A 43 6.38 -1.09 -10.38
CA ASP A 43 6.05 -0.08 -11.37
C ASP A 43 4.53 0.13 -11.42
N VAL A 44 4.12 1.32 -11.78
CA VAL A 44 2.71 1.68 -11.96
C VAL A 44 2.36 1.77 -13.44
N HIS A 45 1.07 1.89 -13.76
CA HIS A 45 0.66 2.18 -15.13
C HIS A 45 1.22 3.52 -15.62
N GLU A 46 1.43 3.66 -16.94
CA GLU A 46 2.04 4.87 -17.54
C GLU A 46 1.35 6.17 -17.12
N ASN A 47 0.02 6.17 -17.06
CA ASN A 47 -0.77 7.32 -16.64
C ASN A 47 -0.67 7.65 -15.14
N GLN A 48 -0.01 6.81 -14.35
CA GLN A 48 0.20 7.00 -12.92
C GLN A 48 1.64 7.42 -12.56
N LYS A 49 2.58 7.34 -13.51
CA LYS A 49 4.01 7.60 -13.25
C LYS A 49 4.32 8.99 -12.72
N ASN A 50 3.50 9.97 -13.05
CA ASN A 50 3.63 11.35 -12.55
C ASN A 50 2.82 11.60 -11.26
N LEU A 51 2.09 10.61 -10.76
CA LEU A 51 1.20 10.74 -9.60
C LEU A 51 1.79 10.12 -8.33
N VAL A 52 2.83 9.30 -8.46
CA VAL A 52 3.51 8.68 -7.32
C VAL A 52 4.99 8.50 -7.61
N ALA A 53 5.84 8.81 -6.64
CA ALA A 53 7.27 8.58 -6.75
C ALA A 53 7.59 7.07 -6.75
N SER A 54 8.64 6.68 -7.47
CA SER A 54 9.15 5.31 -7.44
C SER A 54 9.64 4.91 -6.04
N VAL A 55 9.78 3.61 -5.79
CA VAL A 55 10.36 3.13 -4.53
C VAL A 55 11.80 3.61 -4.35
N ALA A 56 12.58 3.66 -5.43
CA ALA A 56 13.95 4.20 -5.38
C ALA A 56 13.98 5.68 -4.97
N GLN A 57 13.08 6.50 -5.52
CA GLN A 57 12.96 7.90 -5.12
C GLN A 57 12.51 8.01 -3.66
N SER A 58 11.56 7.19 -3.23
CA SER A 58 11.08 7.18 -1.84
C SER A 58 12.19 6.83 -0.84
N PHE A 59 13.10 5.91 -1.20
CA PHE A 59 14.29 5.63 -0.38
C PHE A 59 15.26 6.82 -0.35
N SER A 60 15.45 7.50 -1.48
CA SER A 60 16.26 8.72 -1.53
C SER A 60 15.67 9.81 -0.63
N ASP A 61 14.36 10.04 -0.72
CA ASP A 61 13.65 11.04 0.10
C ASP A 61 13.69 10.71 1.59
N ALA A 62 13.69 9.43 1.95
CA ALA A 62 13.83 9.00 3.35
C ALA A 62 15.24 9.22 3.92
N LEU A 63 16.28 9.09 3.08
CA LEU A 63 17.69 9.27 3.48
C LEU A 63 18.13 10.73 3.41
N PHE A 64 17.60 11.46 2.44
CA PHE A 64 17.91 12.87 2.15
C PHE A 64 16.59 13.63 1.98
N PRO A 65 15.83 13.80 3.09
CA PRO A 65 14.51 14.42 3.01
C PRO A 65 14.60 15.85 2.46
N PRO A 66 13.57 16.31 1.75
CA PRO A 66 13.45 17.70 1.36
C PRO A 66 13.42 18.58 2.61
N GLU A 67 13.84 19.84 2.46
CA GLU A 67 13.73 20.81 3.53
C GLU A 67 12.25 21.00 3.92
N ASP A 68 11.96 20.83 5.20
CA ASP A 68 10.63 21.02 5.77
C ASP A 68 10.75 21.95 7.00
N PRO A 69 9.90 22.98 7.13
CA PRO A 69 9.87 23.85 8.31
C PRO A 69 9.68 23.09 9.63
N ASN A 70 9.07 21.91 9.57
CA ASN A 70 8.85 21.04 10.71
C ASN A 70 10.00 20.05 10.98
N GLY A 71 11.13 20.22 10.28
CA GLY A 71 12.29 19.34 10.38
C GLY A 71 12.16 18.05 9.55
N PRO A 72 13.22 17.23 9.52
CA PRO A 72 13.23 16.02 8.69
C PRO A 72 12.16 15.01 9.13
N PRO A 73 11.41 14.44 8.20
CA PRO A 73 10.41 13.42 8.52
C PRO A 73 11.07 12.13 9.04
N LEU A 74 10.42 11.46 9.97
CA LEU A 74 10.80 10.13 10.41
C LEU A 74 10.10 9.10 9.52
N ALA A 75 10.80 8.56 8.54
CA ALA A 75 10.21 7.65 7.57
C ALA A 75 9.95 6.26 8.17
N TRP A 76 8.70 5.81 8.12
CA TRP A 76 8.29 4.43 8.35
C TRP A 76 7.91 3.79 7.02
N MET A 77 8.58 2.69 6.64
CA MET A 77 8.41 2.05 5.33
C MET A 77 8.09 0.56 5.48
N ARG A 78 7.17 0.06 4.65
CA ARG A 78 6.83 -1.36 4.57
C ARG A 78 6.61 -1.79 3.12
N GLY A 79 6.95 -3.05 2.86
CA GLY A 79 6.56 -3.73 1.64
C GLY A 79 5.27 -4.51 1.84
N VAL A 80 4.47 -4.62 0.80
CA VAL A 80 3.32 -5.52 0.75
C VAL A 80 3.65 -6.67 -0.18
N LEU A 81 3.56 -7.89 0.33
CA LEU A 81 3.62 -9.11 -0.47
C LEU A 81 2.20 -9.56 -0.81
N ARG A 82 2.04 -10.07 -2.02
CA ARG A 82 0.89 -10.86 -2.43
C ARG A 82 1.37 -12.22 -2.90
N ASN A 83 0.95 -13.29 -2.20
CA ASN A 83 1.41 -14.66 -2.45
C ASN A 83 2.96 -14.78 -2.47
N SER A 84 3.62 -14.11 -1.50
CA SER A 84 5.07 -14.04 -1.33
C SER A 84 5.84 -13.22 -2.38
N GLU A 85 5.16 -12.59 -3.34
CA GLU A 85 5.76 -11.70 -4.35
C GLU A 85 5.58 -10.23 -3.96
N PRO A 86 6.56 -9.35 -4.22
CA PRO A 86 6.41 -7.91 -4.04
C PRO A 86 5.23 -7.37 -4.85
N ALA A 87 4.29 -6.71 -4.19
CA ALA A 87 3.06 -6.25 -4.80
C ALA A 87 2.74 -4.78 -4.53
N GLY A 88 3.30 -4.21 -3.46
CA GLY A 88 3.11 -2.81 -3.11
C GLY A 88 4.13 -2.31 -2.11
N PHE A 89 4.17 -1.01 -1.96
CA PHE A 89 5.05 -0.29 -1.06
C PHE A 89 4.26 0.84 -0.38
N VAL A 90 4.50 1.02 0.91
CA VAL A 90 3.93 2.12 1.68
C VAL A 90 5.02 2.80 2.50
N MET A 91 4.98 4.14 2.52
CA MET A 91 5.86 4.97 3.31
C MET A 91 5.05 6.07 4.00
N CYS A 92 5.31 6.23 5.27
CA CYS A 92 4.72 7.28 6.09
C CYS A 92 5.82 8.16 6.66
N ALA A 93 5.50 9.44 6.92
CA ALA A 93 6.27 10.30 7.79
C ALA A 93 5.60 10.26 9.17
N ASP A 94 6.30 9.65 10.13
CA ASP A 94 5.79 9.51 11.49
C ASP A 94 5.81 10.83 12.25
N GLN A 95 5.06 10.89 13.33
CA GLN A 95 5.05 12.01 14.25
C GLN A 95 6.45 12.30 14.81
N THR A 96 6.78 13.58 14.91
CA THR A 96 7.98 14.09 15.59
C THR A 96 7.57 15.16 16.59
N GLU A 97 8.54 15.75 17.30
CA GLU A 97 8.26 16.90 18.19
C GLU A 97 7.70 18.11 17.42
N GLN A 98 8.12 18.30 16.18
CA GLN A 98 7.72 19.40 15.31
C GLN A 98 6.49 19.04 14.47
N GLN A 99 6.45 17.84 13.89
CA GLN A 99 5.33 17.33 13.10
C GLN A 99 4.40 16.51 14.00
N LYS A 100 3.27 17.06 14.38
CA LYS A 100 2.35 16.42 15.34
C LYS A 100 1.50 15.31 14.73
N ASP A 101 1.18 15.41 13.46
CA ASP A 101 0.33 14.46 12.76
C ASP A 101 1.17 13.62 11.79
N PRO A 102 0.98 12.29 11.77
CA PRO A 102 1.63 11.45 10.79
C PRO A 102 1.04 11.66 9.40
N TRP A 103 1.87 11.45 8.39
CA TRP A 103 1.49 11.53 6.97
C TRP A 103 1.63 10.18 6.29
N LEU A 104 0.63 9.78 5.54
CA LEU A 104 0.82 8.79 4.49
C LEU A 104 1.52 9.48 3.32
N TRP A 105 2.82 9.27 3.21
CA TRP A 105 3.67 9.98 2.26
C TRP A 105 3.69 9.31 0.89
N ARG A 106 3.71 7.96 0.85
CA ARG A 106 3.71 7.18 -0.40
C ARG A 106 2.87 5.92 -0.25
N LEU A 107 2.09 5.63 -1.27
CA LEU A 107 1.41 4.35 -1.44
C LEU A 107 1.48 3.95 -2.91
N LEU A 108 2.26 2.92 -3.21
CA LEU A 108 2.45 2.39 -4.55
C LEU A 108 1.96 0.95 -4.60
N VAL A 109 1.16 0.62 -5.61
CA VAL A 109 0.76 -0.75 -5.92
C VAL A 109 1.24 -1.08 -7.32
N ASP A 110 2.01 -2.15 -7.44
CA ASP A 110 2.50 -2.61 -8.74
C ASP A 110 1.33 -2.83 -9.72
N LYS A 111 1.52 -2.41 -10.96
CA LYS A 111 0.49 -2.47 -12.01
C LYS A 111 -0.09 -3.86 -12.21
N SER A 112 0.71 -4.93 -12.02
CA SER A 112 0.27 -6.33 -12.14
C SER A 112 -0.53 -6.81 -10.93
N HIS A 113 -0.51 -6.05 -9.82
CA HIS A 113 -1.18 -6.36 -8.57
C HIS A 113 -2.31 -5.38 -8.21
N GLN A 114 -2.60 -4.39 -9.07
CA GLN A 114 -3.76 -3.51 -8.90
C GLN A 114 -5.07 -4.30 -9.06
N GLY A 115 -6.12 -3.90 -8.33
CA GLY A 115 -7.42 -4.60 -8.33
C GLY A 115 -7.50 -5.83 -7.40
N PHE A 116 -6.38 -6.26 -6.80
CA PHE A 116 -6.34 -7.42 -5.88
C PHE A 116 -6.37 -7.05 -4.39
N GLY A 117 -6.73 -5.83 -4.05
CA GLY A 117 -6.88 -5.38 -2.66
C GLY A 117 -5.56 -4.96 -1.98
N VAL A 118 -4.43 -4.94 -2.68
CA VAL A 118 -3.11 -4.58 -2.12
C VAL A 118 -3.11 -3.18 -1.49
N GLY A 119 -3.62 -2.17 -2.21
CA GLY A 119 -3.70 -0.80 -1.68
C GLY A 119 -4.64 -0.69 -0.48
N THR A 120 -5.79 -1.38 -0.53
CA THR A 120 -6.73 -1.46 0.60
C THR A 120 -6.06 -2.05 1.83
N PHE A 121 -5.37 -3.17 1.68
CA PHE A 121 -4.64 -3.82 2.76
C PHE A 121 -3.56 -2.91 3.36
N ALA A 122 -2.73 -2.28 2.51
CA ALA A 122 -1.68 -1.38 2.95
C ALA A 122 -2.24 -0.19 3.75
N LEU A 123 -3.27 0.48 3.23
CA LEU A 123 -3.86 1.65 3.89
C LEU A 123 -4.57 1.25 5.19
N THR A 124 -5.28 0.12 5.22
CA THR A 124 -5.89 -0.40 6.45
C THR A 124 -4.81 -0.65 7.52
N SER A 125 -3.69 -1.28 7.16
CA SER A 125 -2.59 -1.52 8.09
C SER A 125 -1.97 -0.23 8.64
N VAL A 126 -1.86 0.82 7.82
CA VAL A 126 -1.41 2.15 8.27
C VAL A 126 -2.39 2.77 9.26
N ILE A 127 -3.68 2.71 8.95
CA ILE A 127 -4.75 3.25 9.81
C ILE A 127 -4.76 2.53 11.16
N GLU A 128 -4.71 1.20 11.17
CA GLU A 128 -4.67 0.38 12.38
C GLU A 128 -3.43 0.72 13.23
N ARG A 129 -2.26 0.78 12.59
CA ARG A 129 -1.01 1.17 13.27
C ARG A 129 -1.14 2.52 13.98
N TYR A 130 -1.67 3.54 13.31
CA TYR A 130 -1.77 4.87 13.93
C TYR A 130 -2.85 4.93 15.00
N ARG A 131 -3.91 4.14 14.91
CA ARG A 131 -4.88 3.97 16.02
C ARG A 131 -4.23 3.34 17.24
N GLU A 132 -3.44 2.28 17.05
CA GLU A 132 -2.70 1.61 18.13
C GLU A 132 -1.67 2.54 18.80
N LEU A 133 -1.07 3.46 18.03
CA LEU A 133 -0.18 4.50 18.54
C LEU A 133 -0.91 5.68 19.20
N GLY A 134 -2.25 5.67 19.21
CA GLY A 134 -3.07 6.71 19.83
C GLY A 134 -3.11 8.03 19.05
N MET A 135 -2.78 8.00 17.76
CA MET A 135 -2.87 9.18 16.90
C MET A 135 -4.34 9.57 16.72
N GLN A 136 -4.59 10.87 16.59
CA GLN A 136 -5.95 11.38 16.42
C GLN A 136 -6.37 11.47 14.95
N ARG A 137 -5.41 11.61 14.05
CA ARG A 137 -5.61 11.65 12.61
C ARG A 137 -4.36 11.23 11.85
N VAL A 138 -4.51 10.94 10.58
CA VAL A 138 -3.43 10.78 9.61
C VAL A 138 -3.73 11.68 8.40
N LEU A 139 -2.70 12.30 7.88
CA LEU A 139 -2.75 13.17 6.71
C LEU A 139 -2.26 12.44 5.46
N THR A 140 -2.70 12.91 4.30
CA THR A 140 -2.16 12.53 2.99
C THR A 140 -2.36 13.67 2.01
N ALA A 141 -1.67 13.61 0.87
CA ALA A 141 -1.89 14.53 -0.22
C ALA A 141 -1.83 13.80 -1.56
N TRP A 142 -2.43 14.36 -2.61
CA TRP A 142 -2.37 13.86 -3.98
C TRP A 142 -2.48 14.99 -5.00
N HIS A 143 -1.81 14.81 -6.13
CA HIS A 143 -2.01 15.69 -7.28
C HIS A 143 -3.44 15.59 -7.83
N PRO A 144 -4.10 16.72 -8.11
CA PRO A 144 -5.39 16.72 -8.80
C PRO A 144 -5.24 16.20 -10.24
N GLY A 145 -6.29 15.64 -10.80
CA GLY A 145 -6.31 15.20 -12.19
C GLY A 145 -6.90 13.81 -12.37
N GLU A 146 -6.93 13.36 -13.61
CA GLU A 146 -7.47 12.04 -13.96
C GLU A 146 -6.55 10.92 -13.43
N GLY A 147 -7.14 9.87 -12.87
CA GLY A 147 -6.41 8.72 -12.35
C GLY A 147 -5.71 8.94 -11.01
N ASN A 148 -5.96 10.09 -10.33
CA ASN A 148 -5.40 10.35 -9.01
C ASN A 148 -5.97 9.41 -7.92
N ALA A 149 -5.31 9.40 -6.76
CA ALA A 149 -5.70 8.53 -5.64
C ALA A 149 -6.83 9.09 -4.76
N GLY A 150 -7.36 10.28 -5.05
CA GLY A 150 -8.35 10.97 -4.20
C GLY A 150 -9.60 10.15 -3.95
N ASP A 151 -10.20 9.55 -4.98
CA ASP A 151 -11.38 8.71 -4.84
C ASP A 151 -11.11 7.44 -4.02
N PHE A 152 -9.88 6.92 -4.10
CA PHE A 152 -9.46 5.80 -3.28
C PHE A 152 -9.39 6.22 -1.80
N TYR A 153 -8.76 7.33 -1.47
CA TYR A 153 -8.66 7.83 -0.10
C TYR A 153 -10.02 8.23 0.48
N LYS A 154 -10.89 8.87 -0.31
CA LYS A 154 -12.25 9.23 0.09
C LYS A 154 -13.10 8.03 0.51
N LYS A 155 -12.92 6.86 -0.12
CA LYS A 155 -13.59 5.60 0.29
C LYS A 155 -13.19 5.13 1.69
N PHE A 156 -12.01 5.53 2.18
CA PHE A 156 -11.57 5.27 3.55
C PHE A 156 -12.01 6.34 4.55
N GLY A 157 -12.67 7.39 4.08
CA GLY A 157 -13.16 8.48 4.91
C GLY A 157 -12.21 9.67 5.02
N PHE A 158 -11.18 9.76 4.19
CA PHE A 158 -10.37 10.98 4.09
C PHE A 158 -11.21 12.13 3.57
N ILE A 159 -11.08 13.28 4.22
CA ILE A 159 -11.77 14.52 3.90
C ILE A 159 -10.72 15.57 3.54
N GLU A 160 -10.93 16.25 2.40
CA GLU A 160 -10.07 17.36 1.99
C GLU A 160 -10.11 18.49 3.03
N THR A 161 -8.94 18.97 3.45
CA THR A 161 -8.81 20.05 4.45
C THR A 161 -9.04 21.43 3.86
N GLY A 162 -8.96 21.56 2.54
CA GLY A 162 -8.94 22.84 1.83
C GLY A 162 -7.52 23.42 1.67
N GLU A 163 -6.53 22.80 2.27
CA GLU A 163 -5.12 23.17 2.12
C GLU A 163 -4.49 22.51 0.89
N LYS A 164 -3.41 23.12 0.40
CA LYS A 164 -2.57 22.57 -0.66
C LYS A 164 -1.10 22.69 -0.29
N ILE A 165 -0.33 21.68 -0.68
CA ILE A 165 1.13 21.67 -0.59
C ILE A 165 1.66 21.31 -1.98
N ASP A 166 2.46 22.18 -2.59
CA ASP A 166 3.04 21.96 -3.93
C ASP A 166 2.01 21.51 -4.99
N GLU A 167 0.85 22.21 -5.03
CA GLU A 167 -0.31 21.89 -5.88
C GLU A 167 -1.07 20.59 -5.51
N GLU A 168 -0.62 19.82 -4.55
CA GLU A 168 -1.32 18.64 -4.04
C GLU A 168 -2.47 19.04 -3.10
N ILE A 169 -3.58 18.33 -3.22
CA ILE A 169 -4.74 18.46 -2.32
C ILE A 169 -4.45 17.71 -1.03
N VAL A 170 -4.49 18.42 0.09
CA VAL A 170 -4.31 17.83 1.42
C VAL A 170 -5.63 17.28 1.95
N ALA A 171 -5.59 16.11 2.54
CA ALA A 171 -6.72 15.48 3.20
C ALA A 171 -6.34 14.84 4.53
N GLU A 172 -7.31 14.75 5.44
CA GLU A 172 -7.17 14.10 6.74
C GLU A 172 -8.15 12.94 6.91
N LEU A 173 -7.73 11.92 7.64
CA LEU A 173 -8.60 10.89 8.20
C LEU A 173 -8.54 10.97 9.73
N LYS A 174 -9.65 11.15 10.40
CA LYS A 174 -9.79 11.02 11.86
C LYS A 174 -9.78 9.53 12.24
N LEU A 175 -8.99 9.17 13.24
CA LEU A 175 -8.70 7.80 13.65
C LEU A 175 -9.58 7.33 14.83
#